data_bea4a1d8c44d6bea5cdc58cf72baf583
#
_entry.id   bea4a1d8c44d6bea5cdc58cf72baf583
#
_cell.length_a   1.000
_cell.length_b   1.000
_cell.length_c   1.000
_cell.angle_alpha   90.00
_cell.angle_beta   90.00
_cell.angle_gamma   90.00
#
_symmetry.space_group_name_H-M   'P 1'
#
loop_
_entity.id
_entity.type
_entity.pdbx_description
1 polymer ?
#
loop_
_entity_poly.entity_id
_entity_poly.type
_entity_poly.pdbx_seq_one_letter_code
_entity_poly.pdbx_strand_id
1 'polypeptide(L)'
;SNTLLIKEQVSMTYNLYIKLILHIHKIKMEELQKLTIQVRRDILRMVHKVNSGHPGGSLGCTEFLVVLYKILMDRKLTFEMNGFNEDLFFLSNGHISPVFYSVLARVGYFDVNELNTFRLLNSRLQGHPTTHEGLPGVRIASGSLGQGLSVAIGAAEAKKLNNDNNLIYSLH
;
A
#
# COMPACT_ATOMS: atom_id res chain seq x y z
N SER A 1 36.04 -2.07 -41.97
CA SER A 1 35.12 -0.91 -41.92
C SER A 1 33.72 -1.27 -41.44
N ASN A 2 33.06 -2.34 -41.92
CA ASN A 2 31.71 -2.73 -41.50
C ASN A 2 31.61 -3.17 -40.02
N THR A 3 32.64 -3.83 -39.49
CA THR A 3 32.67 -4.30 -38.10
C THR A 3 32.74 -3.14 -37.09
N LEU A 4 33.36 -2.03 -37.44
CA LEU A 4 33.44 -0.83 -36.60
C LEU A 4 32.07 -0.13 -36.52
N LEU A 5 31.39 0.03 -37.65
CA LEU A 5 30.03 0.62 -37.74
C LEU A 5 29.01 -0.17 -36.96
N ILE A 6 29.05 -1.51 -37.00
CA ILE A 6 28.19 -2.38 -36.22
C ILE A 6 28.44 -2.24 -34.73
N LYS A 7 29.70 -2.17 -34.28
CA LYS A 7 30.06 -1.96 -32.88
C LYS A 7 29.55 -0.60 -32.35
N GLU A 8 29.69 0.45 -33.15
CA GLU A 8 29.20 1.79 -32.77
C GLU A 8 27.68 1.82 -32.70
N GLN A 9 26.96 1.24 -33.67
CA GLN A 9 25.49 1.12 -33.64
C GLN A 9 24.99 0.32 -32.41
N VAL A 10 25.62 -0.82 -32.11
CA VAL A 10 25.25 -1.64 -30.92
C VAL A 10 25.52 -0.85 -29.64
N SER A 11 26.65 -0.15 -29.53
CA SER A 11 26.96 0.69 -28.37
C SER A 11 25.97 1.85 -28.20
N MET A 12 25.58 2.51 -29.28
CA MET A 12 24.61 3.60 -29.26
C MET A 12 23.23 3.12 -28.86
N THR A 13 22.78 1.95 -29.35
CA THR A 13 21.48 1.36 -28.99
C THR A 13 21.46 0.94 -27.52
N TYR A 14 22.54 0.33 -27.01
CA TYR A 14 22.68 -0.03 -25.61
C TYR A 14 22.66 1.19 -24.69
N ASN A 15 23.38 2.25 -25.03
CA ASN A 15 23.38 3.50 -24.25
C ASN A 15 22.01 4.17 -24.25
N LEU A 16 21.26 4.13 -25.36
CA LEU A 16 19.90 4.66 -25.42
C LEU A 16 18.94 3.85 -24.52
N TYR A 17 19.07 2.53 -24.54
CA TYR A 17 18.30 1.62 -23.69
C TYR A 17 18.53 1.87 -22.19
N ILE A 18 19.82 2.01 -21.79
CA ILE A 18 20.16 2.34 -20.39
C ILE A 18 19.61 3.72 -19.99
N LYS A 19 19.73 4.73 -20.85
CA LYS A 19 19.14 6.06 -20.58
C LYS A 19 17.63 6.00 -20.42
N LEU A 20 16.93 5.21 -21.24
CA LEU A 20 15.49 5.01 -21.15
C LEU A 20 15.09 4.32 -19.82
N ILE A 21 15.79 3.27 -19.42
CA ILE A 21 15.57 2.60 -18.14
C ILE A 21 15.76 3.57 -16.98
N LEU A 22 16.84 4.32 -16.95
CA LEU A 22 17.12 5.31 -15.90
C LEU A 22 16.06 6.42 -15.88
N HIS A 23 15.58 6.85 -17.04
CA HIS A 23 14.51 7.85 -17.13
C HIS A 23 13.18 7.32 -16.58
N ILE A 24 12.79 6.09 -16.93
CA ILE A 24 11.58 5.43 -16.40
C ILE A 24 11.68 5.28 -14.88
N HIS A 25 12.84 4.83 -14.35
CA HIS A 25 13.05 4.72 -12.91
C HIS A 25 12.93 6.08 -12.21
N LYS A 26 13.48 7.14 -12.79
CA LYS A 26 13.38 8.50 -12.26
C LYS A 26 11.92 8.97 -12.18
N ILE A 27 11.15 8.82 -13.26
CA ILE A 27 9.71 9.18 -13.28
C ILE A 27 8.96 8.41 -12.19
N LYS A 28 9.18 7.10 -12.10
CA LYS A 28 8.54 6.24 -11.09
C LYS A 28 8.88 6.68 -9.66
N MET A 29 10.11 7.08 -9.40
CA MET A 29 10.54 7.61 -8.10
C MET A 29 9.88 8.95 -7.78
N GLU A 30 9.77 9.87 -8.73
CA GLU A 30 9.09 11.15 -8.54
C GLU A 30 7.59 10.97 -8.23
N GLU A 31 6.92 10.03 -8.90
CA GLU A 31 5.52 9.68 -8.61
C GLU A 31 5.34 9.13 -7.20
N LEU A 32 6.22 8.22 -6.76
CA LEU A 32 6.20 7.67 -5.41
C LEU A 32 6.43 8.75 -4.35
N GLN A 33 7.38 9.66 -4.60
CA GLN A 33 7.63 10.79 -3.70
C GLN A 33 6.41 11.72 -3.60
N LYS A 34 5.77 12.07 -4.71
CA LYS A 34 4.54 12.89 -4.71
C LYS A 34 3.42 12.20 -3.94
N LEU A 35 3.22 10.89 -4.15
CA LEU A 35 2.22 10.12 -3.43
C LEU A 35 2.52 10.08 -1.93
N THR A 36 3.77 9.82 -1.54
CA THR A 36 4.22 9.80 -0.15
C THR A 36 3.94 11.14 0.54
N ILE A 37 4.29 12.26 -0.09
CA ILE A 37 4.00 13.60 0.43
C ILE A 37 2.50 13.79 0.62
N GLN A 38 1.70 13.33 -0.35
CA GLN A 38 0.25 13.48 -0.25
C GLN A 38 -0.36 12.61 0.86
N VAL A 39 0.10 11.37 1.02
CA VAL A 39 -0.32 10.49 2.14
C VAL A 39 0.03 11.15 3.49
N ARG A 40 1.21 11.73 3.64
CA ARG A 40 1.59 12.47 4.86
C ARG A 40 0.66 13.65 5.15
N ARG A 41 0.26 14.40 4.11
CA ARG A 41 -0.72 15.49 4.25
C ARG A 41 -2.10 14.97 4.67
N ASP A 42 -2.54 13.85 4.13
CA ASP A 42 -3.83 13.24 4.50
C ASP A 42 -3.83 12.78 5.95
N ILE A 43 -2.75 12.14 6.43
CA ILE A 43 -2.58 11.74 7.82
C ILE A 43 -2.77 12.96 8.75
N LEU A 44 -2.05 14.04 8.46
CA LEU A 44 -2.13 15.27 9.29
C LEU A 44 -3.52 15.88 9.25
N ARG A 45 -4.18 15.95 8.09
CA ARG A 45 -5.54 16.48 7.94
C ARG A 45 -6.56 15.67 8.71
N MET A 46 -6.52 14.32 8.58
CA MET A 46 -7.42 13.42 9.29
C MET A 46 -7.29 13.58 10.81
N VAL A 47 -6.07 13.49 11.32
CA VAL A 47 -5.81 13.58 12.77
C VAL A 47 -6.13 14.96 13.33
N HIS A 48 -5.74 16.03 12.64
CA HIS A 48 -5.99 17.40 13.05
C HIS A 48 -7.49 17.72 13.11
N LYS A 49 -8.26 17.28 12.10
CA LYS A 49 -9.70 17.57 12.01
C LYS A 49 -10.48 17.08 13.23
N VAL A 50 -10.10 15.95 13.79
CA VAL A 50 -10.80 15.32 14.93
C VAL A 50 -10.03 15.40 16.23
N ASN A 51 -8.86 16.06 16.24
CA ASN A 51 -7.94 16.16 17.37
C ASN A 51 -7.65 14.78 18.02
N SER A 52 -7.56 13.74 17.21
CA SER A 52 -7.44 12.35 17.70
C SER A 52 -6.75 11.46 16.67
N GLY A 53 -5.83 10.61 17.12
CA GLY A 53 -5.12 9.64 16.28
C GLY A 53 -3.65 9.51 16.65
N HIS A 54 -2.93 8.72 15.86
CA HIS A 54 -1.51 8.39 16.09
C HIS A 54 -0.65 8.86 14.89
N PRO A 55 -0.35 10.17 14.77
CA PRO A 55 0.35 10.69 13.60
C PRO A 55 1.80 10.18 13.49
N GLY A 56 2.50 10.00 14.61
CA GLY A 56 3.92 9.59 14.62
C GLY A 56 4.15 8.25 13.91
N GLY A 57 3.48 7.20 14.34
CA GLY A 57 3.58 5.88 13.70
C GLY A 57 3.06 5.88 12.26
N SER A 58 1.97 6.62 12.00
CA SER A 58 1.43 6.76 10.63
C SER A 58 2.43 7.42 9.69
N LEU A 59 3.07 8.51 10.10
CA LEU A 59 4.11 9.18 9.30
C LEU A 59 5.35 8.31 9.11
N GLY A 60 5.74 7.55 10.15
CA GLY A 60 6.91 6.66 10.11
C GLY A 60 6.75 5.47 9.14
N CYS A 61 5.53 5.00 8.91
CA CYS A 61 5.24 3.86 8.02
C CYS A 61 4.79 4.26 6.61
N THR A 62 4.82 5.57 6.27
CA THR A 62 4.26 6.06 5.01
C THR A 62 4.97 5.49 3.79
N GLU A 63 6.29 5.58 3.71
CA GLU A 63 7.07 5.10 2.57
C GLU A 63 6.91 3.59 2.39
N PHE A 64 6.97 2.85 3.49
CA PHE A 64 6.78 1.40 3.47
C PHE A 64 5.45 1.02 2.82
N LEU A 65 4.33 1.58 3.30
CA LEU A 65 3.01 1.24 2.78
C LEU A 65 2.79 1.74 1.35
N VAL A 66 3.32 2.91 0.98
CA VAL A 66 3.26 3.41 -0.40
C VAL A 66 3.99 2.46 -1.34
N VAL A 67 5.22 2.05 -1.02
CA VAL A 67 5.99 1.11 -1.85
C VAL A 67 5.33 -0.25 -1.91
N LEU A 68 4.86 -0.77 -0.77
CA LEU A 68 4.17 -2.05 -0.69
C LEU A 68 2.97 -2.07 -1.66
N TYR A 69 2.07 -1.12 -1.57
CA TYR A 69 0.83 -1.10 -2.35
C TYR A 69 0.99 -0.67 -3.81
N LYS A 70 2.02 0.12 -4.14
CA LYS A 70 2.23 0.61 -5.52
C LYS A 70 3.18 -0.25 -6.35
N ILE A 71 4.09 -0.97 -5.70
CA ILE A 71 5.20 -1.65 -6.38
C ILE A 71 5.22 -3.15 -6.11
N LEU A 72 5.06 -3.58 -4.85
CA LEU A 72 5.39 -4.95 -4.45
C LEU A 72 4.19 -5.89 -4.50
N MET A 73 3.02 -5.45 -4.04
CA MET A 73 1.84 -6.32 -3.95
C MET A 73 1.20 -6.57 -5.31
N ASP A 74 0.97 -7.82 -5.64
CA ASP A 74 0.02 -8.25 -6.67
C ASP A 74 -1.39 -8.26 -6.05
N ARG A 75 -2.16 -7.21 -6.30
CA ARG A 75 -3.46 -6.96 -5.68
C ARG A 75 -4.53 -6.60 -6.68
N LYS A 76 -5.76 -6.95 -6.36
CA LYS A 76 -6.95 -6.56 -7.13
C LYS A 76 -7.60 -5.31 -6.52
N LEU A 77 -8.14 -4.44 -7.37
CA LEU A 77 -8.98 -3.31 -6.92
C LEU A 77 -10.42 -3.74 -6.61
N THR A 78 -10.88 -4.81 -7.25
CA THR A 78 -12.15 -5.47 -6.90
C THR A 78 -11.94 -6.24 -5.60
N PHE A 79 -12.30 -5.62 -4.48
CA PHE A 79 -12.06 -6.19 -3.16
C PHE A 79 -13.00 -7.36 -2.88
N GLU A 80 -12.41 -8.51 -2.58
CA GLU A 80 -13.10 -9.69 -2.04
C GLU A 80 -12.43 -10.10 -0.73
N MET A 81 -13.23 -10.39 0.31
CA MET A 81 -12.70 -10.73 1.63
C MET A 81 -11.84 -12.01 1.63
N ASN A 82 -12.16 -12.98 0.76
CA ASN A 82 -11.40 -14.23 0.63
C ASN A 82 -9.97 -14.03 0.09
N GLY A 83 -9.74 -13.00 -0.73
CA GLY A 83 -8.43 -12.65 -1.27
C GLY A 83 -7.76 -13.72 -2.13
N PHE A 84 -8.54 -14.53 -2.85
CA PHE A 84 -7.98 -15.54 -3.75
C PHE A 84 -7.24 -14.91 -4.93
N ASN A 85 -6.06 -15.49 -5.24
CA ASN A 85 -5.19 -15.08 -6.35
C ASN A 85 -4.78 -13.59 -6.27
N GLU A 86 -4.49 -13.11 -5.08
CA GLU A 86 -3.88 -11.80 -4.83
C GLU A 86 -3.07 -11.83 -3.53
N ASP A 87 -2.08 -10.92 -3.40
CA ASP A 87 -1.35 -10.73 -2.15
C ASP A 87 -2.24 -10.09 -1.09
N LEU A 88 -2.07 -10.49 0.17
CA LEU A 88 -2.84 -9.92 1.27
C LEU A 88 -1.94 -9.14 2.22
N PHE A 89 -2.50 -8.04 2.76
CA PHE A 89 -1.85 -7.26 3.79
C PHE A 89 -2.71 -7.18 5.06
N PHE A 90 -2.07 -7.42 6.21
CA PHE A 90 -2.68 -7.33 7.52
C PHE A 90 -1.98 -6.27 8.38
N LEU A 91 -2.72 -5.23 8.76
CA LEU A 91 -2.24 -4.21 9.68
C LEU A 91 -2.49 -4.67 11.12
N SER A 92 -1.47 -5.17 11.82
CA SER A 92 -1.60 -5.61 13.22
C SER A 92 -1.64 -4.41 14.19
N ASN A 93 -0.82 -3.39 13.93
CA ASN A 93 -0.79 -2.15 14.71
C ASN A 93 -1.86 -1.15 14.25
N GLY A 94 -3.14 -1.53 14.41
CA GLY A 94 -4.30 -0.81 13.89
C GLY A 94 -4.42 0.66 14.31
N HIS A 95 -3.68 1.10 15.33
CA HIS A 95 -3.62 2.50 15.75
C HIS A 95 -3.02 3.44 14.69
N ILE A 96 -2.23 2.91 13.73
CA ILE A 96 -1.75 3.69 12.58
C ILE A 96 -2.74 3.67 11.40
N SER A 97 -4.02 3.49 11.65
CA SER A 97 -5.09 3.53 10.65
C SER A 97 -5.04 4.72 9.69
N PRO A 98 -4.63 5.96 10.08
CA PRO A 98 -4.58 7.09 9.15
C PRO A 98 -3.71 6.83 7.92
N VAL A 99 -2.51 6.28 8.06
CA VAL A 99 -1.66 5.96 6.91
C VAL A 99 -2.29 4.87 6.06
N PHE A 100 -2.85 3.85 6.68
CA PHE A 100 -3.48 2.74 5.98
C PHE A 100 -4.66 3.20 5.14
N TYR A 101 -5.58 3.97 5.71
CA TYR A 101 -6.73 4.52 4.97
C TYR A 101 -6.30 5.45 3.83
N SER A 102 -5.33 6.32 4.06
CA SER A 102 -4.83 7.21 3.01
C SER A 102 -4.24 6.42 1.85
N VAL A 103 -3.42 5.40 2.13
CA VAL A 103 -2.84 4.55 1.08
C VAL A 103 -3.95 3.81 0.33
N LEU A 104 -4.88 3.14 1.01
CA LEU A 104 -5.98 2.41 0.38
C LEU A 104 -6.80 3.31 -0.56
N ALA A 105 -7.21 4.50 -0.11
CA ALA A 105 -7.95 5.46 -0.93
C ALA A 105 -7.13 5.88 -2.17
N ARG A 106 -5.85 6.21 -1.99
CA ARG A 106 -5.01 6.71 -3.07
C ARG A 106 -4.55 5.64 -4.06
N VAL A 107 -4.63 4.38 -3.69
CA VAL A 107 -4.41 3.28 -4.65
C VAL A 107 -5.72 2.77 -5.27
N GLY A 108 -6.86 3.38 -4.94
CA GLY A 108 -8.12 3.21 -5.65
C GLY A 108 -9.13 2.24 -5.02
N TYR A 109 -8.97 1.84 -3.75
CA TYR A 109 -9.96 0.97 -3.09
C TYR A 109 -11.27 1.69 -2.75
N PHE A 110 -11.22 3.00 -2.46
CA PHE A 110 -12.39 3.84 -2.21
C PHE A 110 -12.09 5.32 -2.48
N ASP A 111 -13.11 6.18 -2.46
CA ASP A 111 -12.96 7.60 -2.79
C ASP A 111 -12.10 8.33 -1.74
N VAL A 112 -11.11 9.10 -2.21
CA VAL A 112 -10.22 9.92 -1.38
C VAL A 112 -11.00 10.91 -0.52
N ASN A 113 -12.14 11.41 -0.98
CA ASN A 113 -12.99 12.33 -0.22
C ASN A 113 -13.51 11.69 1.08
N GLU A 114 -13.61 10.37 1.14
CA GLU A 114 -14.04 9.66 2.35
C GLU A 114 -13.05 9.83 3.51
N LEU A 115 -11.77 10.13 3.24
CA LEU A 115 -10.78 10.45 4.28
C LEU A 115 -11.23 11.61 5.20
N ASN A 116 -12.10 12.49 4.70
CA ASN A 116 -12.68 13.57 5.49
C ASN A 116 -13.61 13.10 6.61
N THR A 117 -14.01 11.85 6.60
CA THR A 117 -14.93 11.26 7.60
C THR A 117 -14.21 10.48 8.70
N PHE A 118 -12.88 10.46 8.71
CA PHE A 118 -12.06 9.75 9.70
C PHE A 118 -12.56 10.02 11.13
N ARG A 119 -12.87 8.95 11.87
CA ARG A 119 -13.38 8.96 13.25
C ARG A 119 -14.69 9.74 13.47
N LEU A 120 -15.39 10.12 12.43
CA LEU A 120 -16.75 10.70 12.60
C LEU A 120 -17.75 9.58 12.88
N LEU A 121 -18.87 9.96 13.51
CA LEU A 121 -19.99 9.04 13.74
C LEU A 121 -20.50 8.49 12.40
N ASN A 122 -20.76 7.19 12.33
CA ASN A 122 -21.20 6.46 11.14
C ASN A 122 -20.19 6.46 9.96
N SER A 123 -18.95 6.82 10.18
CA SER A 123 -17.89 6.68 9.18
C SER A 123 -17.39 5.23 9.13
N ARG A 124 -17.01 4.77 7.92
CA ARG A 124 -16.29 3.49 7.76
C ARG A 124 -14.81 3.58 8.18
N LEU A 125 -14.28 4.80 8.32
CA LEU A 125 -12.88 5.07 8.69
C LEU A 125 -12.77 5.24 10.21
N GLN A 126 -12.91 4.13 10.93
CA GLN A 126 -12.82 4.08 12.37
C GLN A 126 -11.40 4.33 12.88
N GLY A 127 -11.25 4.69 14.17
CA GLY A 127 -9.93 4.93 14.78
C GLY A 127 -8.98 3.74 14.70
N HIS A 128 -9.53 2.53 14.72
CA HIS A 128 -8.86 1.27 14.41
C HIS A 128 -9.64 0.57 13.29
N PRO A 129 -8.97 -0.05 12.31
CA PRO A 129 -9.67 -0.75 11.23
C PRO A 129 -10.58 -1.86 11.77
N THR A 130 -11.76 -1.99 11.18
CA THR A 130 -12.69 -3.08 11.49
C THR A 130 -13.32 -3.61 10.21
N THR A 131 -13.51 -4.92 10.15
CA THR A 131 -14.15 -5.59 9.02
C THR A 131 -15.67 -5.35 8.98
N HIS A 132 -16.28 -5.00 10.13
CA HIS A 132 -17.71 -4.72 10.22
C HIS A 132 -18.15 -3.56 9.32
N GLU A 133 -17.29 -2.56 9.17
CA GLU A 133 -17.58 -1.37 8.35
C GLU A 133 -17.51 -1.64 6.84
N GLY A 134 -17.08 -2.81 6.42
CA GLY A 134 -17.02 -3.20 5.00
C GLY A 134 -16.13 -2.32 4.15
N LEU A 135 -15.09 -1.69 4.72
CA LEU A 135 -14.18 -0.84 3.97
C LEU A 135 -13.28 -1.70 3.07
N PRO A 136 -13.27 -1.48 1.74
CA PRO A 136 -12.41 -2.23 0.83
C PRO A 136 -10.94 -2.11 1.20
N GLY A 137 -10.22 -3.24 1.18
CA GLY A 137 -8.80 -3.32 1.57
C GLY A 137 -8.58 -3.69 3.04
N VAL A 138 -9.60 -3.60 3.91
CA VAL A 138 -9.51 -3.97 5.33
C VAL A 138 -9.97 -5.42 5.53
N ARG A 139 -9.03 -6.31 5.89
CA ARG A 139 -9.28 -7.76 6.04
C ARG A 139 -9.25 -8.26 7.47
N ILE A 140 -8.90 -7.39 8.42
CA ILE A 140 -8.85 -7.71 9.85
C ILE A 140 -9.31 -6.51 10.67
N ALA A 141 -10.06 -6.78 11.75
CA ALA A 141 -10.22 -5.83 12.83
C ALA A 141 -8.95 -5.85 13.68
N SER A 142 -8.29 -4.71 13.83
CA SER A 142 -7.01 -4.60 14.52
C SER A 142 -6.98 -3.45 15.52
N GLY A 143 -5.99 -3.48 16.43
CA GLY A 143 -5.86 -2.56 17.56
C GLY A 143 -5.31 -3.27 18.79
N SER A 144 -5.66 -4.54 19.00
CA SER A 144 -4.98 -5.42 19.94
C SER A 144 -3.64 -5.85 19.34
N LEU A 145 -2.54 -5.30 19.86
CA LEU A 145 -1.20 -5.53 19.34
C LEU A 145 -0.82 -7.03 19.44
N GLY A 146 -0.20 -7.55 18.37
CA GLY A 146 0.20 -8.96 18.25
C GLY A 146 -0.87 -9.89 17.65
N GLN A 147 -2.15 -9.54 17.69
CA GLN A 147 -3.23 -10.38 17.15
C GLN A 147 -3.10 -10.56 15.63
N GLY A 148 -2.70 -9.50 14.91
CA GLY A 148 -2.59 -9.53 13.46
C GLY A 148 -1.57 -10.52 12.93
N LEU A 149 -0.50 -10.82 13.68
CA LEU A 149 0.50 -11.82 13.30
C LEU A 149 -0.14 -13.21 13.21
N SER A 150 -0.92 -13.60 14.21
CA SER A 150 -1.61 -14.91 14.21
C SER A 150 -2.57 -15.05 13.05
N VAL A 151 -3.30 -13.97 12.71
CA VAL A 151 -4.20 -13.96 11.54
C VAL A 151 -3.42 -14.07 10.23
N ALA A 152 -2.30 -13.35 10.10
CA ALA A 152 -1.44 -13.40 8.92
C ALA A 152 -0.85 -14.82 8.72
N ILE A 153 -0.43 -15.48 9.78
CA ILE A 153 0.06 -16.88 9.73
C ILE A 153 -1.07 -17.81 9.26
N GLY A 154 -2.27 -17.67 9.83
CA GLY A 154 -3.43 -18.47 9.41
C GLY A 154 -3.78 -18.27 7.94
N ALA A 155 -3.73 -17.01 7.45
CA ALA A 155 -3.94 -16.70 6.04
C ALA A 155 -2.86 -17.30 5.12
N ALA A 156 -1.59 -17.29 5.55
CA ALA A 156 -0.49 -17.89 4.79
C ALA A 156 -0.65 -19.41 4.68
N GLU A 157 -1.02 -20.10 5.77
CA GLU A 157 -1.31 -21.54 5.73
C GLU A 157 -2.54 -21.85 4.87
N ALA A 158 -3.59 -21.02 4.92
CA ALA A 158 -4.75 -21.18 4.06
C ALA A 158 -4.40 -21.04 2.57
N LYS A 159 -3.56 -20.08 2.19
CA LYS A 159 -3.05 -19.94 0.82
C LYS A 159 -2.28 -21.19 0.38
N LYS A 160 -1.37 -21.66 1.22
CA LYS A 160 -0.60 -22.87 0.95
C LYS A 160 -1.50 -24.12 0.73
N LEU A 161 -2.51 -24.31 1.58
CA LEU A 161 -3.48 -25.40 1.43
C LEU A 161 -4.30 -25.31 0.15
N ASN A 162 -4.55 -24.11 -0.33
CA ASN A 162 -5.28 -23.84 -1.58
C ASN A 162 -4.38 -23.80 -2.82
N ASN A 163 -3.09 -24.08 -2.71
CA ASN A 163 -2.09 -23.93 -3.77
C ASN A 163 -2.05 -22.51 -4.37
N ASP A 164 -2.34 -21.49 -3.57
CA ASP A 164 -2.24 -20.07 -3.93
C ASP A 164 -0.83 -19.58 -3.56
N ASN A 165 -0.04 -19.20 -4.56
CA ASN A 165 1.36 -18.77 -4.38
C ASN A 165 1.51 -17.28 -4.02
N ASN A 166 0.41 -16.55 -3.89
CA ASN A 166 0.46 -15.14 -3.51
C ASN A 166 0.94 -14.95 -2.07
N LEU A 167 1.55 -13.79 -1.81
CA LEU A 167 2.23 -13.49 -0.56
C LEU A 167 1.29 -12.91 0.50
N ILE A 168 1.66 -13.12 1.75
CA ILE A 168 1.04 -12.49 2.91
C ILE A 168 2.03 -11.50 3.52
N TYR A 169 1.62 -10.26 3.64
CA TYR A 169 2.37 -9.18 4.30
C TYR A 169 1.69 -8.82 5.62
N SER A 170 2.46 -8.52 6.64
CA SER A 170 1.95 -8.06 7.92
C SER A 170 2.86 -7.00 8.53
N LEU A 171 2.27 -5.96 9.11
CA LEU A 171 2.97 -4.88 9.82
C LEU A 171 2.55 -4.87 11.29
N HIS A 172 3.57 -4.88 12.19
CA HIS A 172 3.41 -4.95 13.63
C HIS A 172 3.92 -3.71 14.35
#